data_504d5148c579bbffc505f558acfb3429
#
_entry.id   504d5148c579bbffc505f558acfb3429
#
_cell.length_a   1.000
_cell.length_b   1.000
_cell.length_c   1.000
_cell.angle_alpha   90.00
_cell.angle_beta   90.00
_cell.angle_gamma   90.00
#
_symmetry.space_group_name_H-M   'P 1'
#
loop_
_entity.id
_entity.type
_entity.pdbx_description
1 polymer ?
#
loop_
_entity_poly.entity_id
_entity_poly.type
_entity_poly.pdbx_seq_one_letter_code
_entity_poly.pdbx_strand_id
1 'polypeptide(L)'
;QNTPEYMHYSVMPSFSYKQRFHHATNLVLKNDPSVDGLKTGFTKAAGYNLAISAKRPSGLIESPDRRLVVVVMGAKSAVKRAEVAHKLLNLGYGYTRDEVAIKDKQLIAELPVVKSTLKIFKVEAKKPQIVTTSLYNNPAPIDLMTFDNLNSKVMQTHANGIISTIEPLQTTETKLNVELNETSLTAPLAQIMHLAKVNVYQGDQLIQTFDIQDDVQIEQASWIERLINWLQSLF
;
A
#
# COMPACT_ATOMS: atom_id res chain seq x y z
N GLN A 1 8.01 -12.49 0.38
CA GLN A 1 8.57 -11.83 1.57
C GLN A 1 8.89 -12.83 2.69
N ASN A 2 8.31 -14.05 2.63
CA ASN A 2 8.53 -15.09 3.66
C ASN A 2 9.80 -15.94 3.42
N THR A 3 10.57 -15.63 2.38
CA THR A 3 11.81 -16.32 1.99
C THR A 3 12.88 -15.29 1.61
N PRO A 4 13.51 -14.63 2.59
CA PRO A 4 14.51 -13.59 2.34
C PRO A 4 15.73 -14.11 1.55
N GLU A 5 16.09 -15.39 1.68
CA GLU A 5 17.15 -16.05 0.91
C GLU A 5 16.89 -15.99 -0.59
N TYR A 6 15.60 -16.10 -1.02
CA TYR A 6 15.26 -15.99 -2.43
C TYR A 6 15.64 -14.63 -3.01
N MET A 7 15.40 -13.56 -2.25
CA MET A 7 15.74 -12.20 -2.67
C MET A 7 17.24 -12.03 -2.86
N HIS A 8 18.07 -12.65 -2.00
CA HIS A 8 19.52 -12.64 -2.15
C HIS A 8 19.96 -13.21 -3.50
N TYR A 9 19.36 -14.32 -3.94
CA TYR A 9 19.70 -14.93 -5.24
C TYR A 9 19.09 -14.17 -6.42
N SER A 10 17.89 -13.60 -6.26
CA SER A 10 17.18 -12.93 -7.35
C SER A 10 17.82 -11.62 -7.81
N VAL A 11 18.64 -11.00 -6.97
CA VAL A 11 19.38 -9.75 -7.29
C VAL A 11 20.73 -10.01 -7.96
N MET A 12 21.23 -11.25 -7.98
CA MET A 12 22.53 -11.55 -8.54
C MET A 12 22.57 -11.27 -10.05
N PRO A 13 23.43 -10.38 -10.55
CA PRO A 13 23.52 -10.08 -11.98
C PRO A 13 24.17 -11.24 -12.76
N SER A 14 24.93 -12.08 -12.06
CA SER A 14 25.63 -13.24 -12.62
C SER A 14 26.07 -14.20 -11.53
N PHE A 15 26.34 -15.43 -11.90
CA PHE A 15 26.95 -16.44 -11.04
C PHE A 15 27.76 -17.43 -11.85
N SER A 16 28.71 -18.12 -11.19
CA SER A 16 29.50 -19.20 -11.80
C SER A 16 29.10 -20.55 -11.21
N TYR A 17 28.88 -21.54 -12.07
CA TYR A 17 28.59 -22.91 -11.67
C TYR A 17 29.30 -23.89 -12.60
N LYS A 18 30.03 -24.86 -12.05
CA LYS A 18 30.79 -25.86 -12.81
C LYS A 18 31.65 -25.23 -13.92
N GLN A 19 32.42 -24.18 -13.57
CA GLN A 19 33.29 -23.41 -14.47
C GLN A 19 32.57 -22.70 -15.61
N ARG A 20 31.24 -22.61 -15.57
CA ARG A 20 30.44 -21.86 -16.52
C ARG A 20 29.93 -20.58 -15.88
N PHE A 21 30.04 -19.49 -16.60
CA PHE A 21 29.53 -18.19 -16.19
C PHE A 21 28.10 -18.00 -16.73
N HIS A 22 27.18 -17.59 -15.86
CA HIS A 22 25.79 -17.38 -16.18
C HIS A 22 25.40 -15.95 -15.84
N HIS A 23 24.75 -15.27 -16.77
CA HIS A 23 24.15 -13.96 -16.54
C HIS A 23 22.70 -14.09 -16.07
N ALA A 24 22.23 -13.10 -15.29
CA ALA A 24 20.82 -12.98 -14.96
C ALA A 24 19.99 -12.81 -16.23
N THR A 25 18.89 -13.53 -16.29
CA THR A 25 17.91 -13.40 -17.39
C THR A 25 16.99 -12.20 -17.22
N ASN A 26 16.99 -11.57 -16.04
CA ASN A 26 16.36 -10.28 -15.76
C ASN A 26 17.34 -9.15 -16.15
N LEU A 27 17.15 -8.60 -17.35
CA LEU A 27 18.03 -7.56 -17.88
C LEU A 27 17.87 -6.21 -17.17
N VAL A 28 16.78 -5.98 -16.42
CA VAL A 28 16.55 -4.73 -15.70
C VAL A 28 17.55 -4.55 -14.55
N LEU A 29 18.03 -5.62 -13.93
CA LEU A 29 19.02 -5.60 -12.85
C LEU A 29 20.32 -4.87 -13.20
N LYS A 30 20.67 -4.81 -14.50
CA LYS A 30 21.90 -4.13 -14.94
C LYS A 30 21.75 -2.61 -14.96
N ASN A 31 20.51 -2.11 -15.13
CA ASN A 31 20.23 -0.72 -15.44
C ASN A 31 19.55 0.02 -14.28
N ASP A 32 18.99 -0.71 -13.33
CA ASP A 32 18.26 -0.12 -12.20
C ASP A 32 18.63 -0.83 -10.88
N PRO A 33 19.47 -0.19 -10.05
CA PRO A 33 19.92 -0.76 -8.77
C PRO A 33 18.79 -0.86 -7.73
N SER A 34 17.64 -0.19 -7.95
CA SER A 34 16.48 -0.34 -7.06
C SER A 34 15.72 -1.66 -7.27
N VAL A 35 15.98 -2.35 -8.40
CA VAL A 35 15.35 -3.63 -8.72
C VAL A 35 16.01 -4.77 -7.96
N ASP A 36 15.23 -5.52 -7.20
CA ASP A 36 15.70 -6.61 -6.33
C ASP A 36 15.12 -7.99 -6.68
N GLY A 37 14.66 -8.16 -7.89
CA GLY A 37 14.17 -9.45 -8.42
C GLY A 37 13.07 -9.23 -9.45
N LEU A 38 12.20 -10.22 -9.79
CA LEU A 38 12.03 -11.51 -9.14
C LEU A 38 12.30 -12.67 -10.09
N LYS A 39 11.42 -12.82 -11.13
CA LYS A 39 11.38 -14.04 -11.93
C LYS A 39 11.12 -13.76 -13.41
N THR A 40 11.86 -14.46 -14.27
CA THR A 40 11.61 -14.51 -15.71
C THR A 40 11.00 -15.83 -16.12
N GLY A 41 10.25 -15.83 -17.22
CA GLY A 41 9.71 -17.02 -17.84
C GLY A 41 9.67 -16.89 -19.36
N PHE A 42 9.75 -18.01 -20.06
CA PHE A 42 9.57 -18.08 -21.53
C PHE A 42 9.02 -19.43 -21.93
N THR A 43 8.01 -19.41 -22.77
CA THR A 43 7.60 -20.54 -23.62
C THR A 43 7.22 -20.02 -24.98
N LYS A 44 7.24 -20.88 -26.00
CA LYS A 44 6.83 -20.49 -27.38
C LYS A 44 5.38 -19.97 -27.39
N ALA A 45 4.50 -20.54 -26.58
CA ALA A 45 3.10 -20.15 -26.52
C ALA A 45 2.87 -18.86 -25.71
N ALA A 46 3.59 -18.69 -24.56
CA ALA A 46 3.37 -17.58 -23.66
C ALA A 46 4.26 -16.35 -23.93
N GLY A 47 5.25 -16.47 -24.83
CA GLY A 47 6.23 -15.41 -25.06
C GLY A 47 7.16 -15.16 -23.88
N TYR A 48 7.79 -14.00 -23.82
CA TYR A 48 8.71 -13.60 -22.76
C TYR A 48 7.96 -12.92 -21.62
N ASN A 49 8.09 -13.47 -20.40
CA ASN A 49 7.40 -13.00 -19.20
C ASN A 49 8.41 -12.56 -18.14
N LEU A 50 8.06 -11.55 -17.34
CA LEU A 50 8.90 -11.01 -16.28
C LEU A 50 8.03 -10.44 -15.16
N ALA A 51 8.33 -10.86 -13.93
CA ALA A 51 7.93 -10.14 -12.73
C ALA A 51 9.18 -9.47 -12.15
N ILE A 52 9.13 -8.17 -11.92
CA ILE A 52 10.16 -7.42 -11.21
C ILE A 52 9.60 -6.83 -9.93
N SER A 53 10.46 -6.66 -8.96
CA SER A 53 10.23 -5.88 -7.75
C SER A 53 11.31 -4.83 -7.64
N ALA A 54 10.95 -3.66 -7.18
CA ALA A 54 11.90 -2.59 -6.90
C ALA A 54 11.55 -1.88 -5.60
N LYS A 55 12.56 -1.33 -4.95
CA LYS A 55 12.46 -0.64 -3.68
C LYS A 55 13.14 0.72 -3.78
N ARG A 56 12.38 1.80 -3.63
CA ARG A 56 12.87 3.18 -3.68
C ARG A 56 12.41 3.95 -2.45
N PRO A 57 13.10 5.06 -2.07
CA PRO A 57 12.64 5.92 -0.98
C PRO A 57 11.20 6.40 -1.21
N SER A 58 10.39 6.34 -0.18
CA SER A 58 8.99 6.82 -0.21
C SER A 58 8.89 8.33 0.04
N GLY A 59 9.85 8.89 0.75
CA GLY A 59 9.80 10.25 1.30
C GLY A 59 9.11 10.35 2.66
N LEU A 60 8.62 9.23 3.22
CA LEU A 60 7.97 9.18 4.53
C LEU A 60 8.91 8.60 5.59
N ILE A 61 8.90 9.19 6.78
CA ILE A 61 9.64 8.68 7.96
C ILE A 61 9.02 7.36 8.43
N GLU A 62 7.69 7.29 8.46
CA GLU A 62 6.90 6.14 8.92
C GLU A 62 7.05 4.91 8.01
N SER A 63 7.42 5.12 6.75
CA SER A 63 7.66 4.08 5.76
C SER A 63 8.75 4.54 4.81
N PRO A 64 10.03 4.41 5.18
CA PRO A 64 11.13 5.03 4.42
C PRO A 64 11.28 4.47 3.00
N ASP A 65 10.84 3.24 2.81
CA ASP A 65 10.96 2.55 1.53
C ASP A 65 9.58 2.19 0.95
N ARG A 66 9.43 2.45 -0.33
CA ARG A 66 8.27 2.06 -1.12
C ARG A 66 8.64 0.96 -2.09
N ARG A 67 7.86 -0.12 -2.08
CA ARG A 67 8.05 -1.26 -2.98
C ARG A 67 6.95 -1.29 -4.03
N LEU A 68 7.36 -1.41 -5.31
CA LEU A 68 6.46 -1.72 -6.41
C LEU A 68 6.81 -3.06 -7.04
N VAL A 69 5.78 -3.72 -7.56
CA VAL A 69 5.89 -4.95 -8.33
C VAL A 69 5.27 -4.71 -9.70
N VAL A 70 6.00 -5.11 -10.74
CA VAL A 70 5.53 -5.04 -12.14
C VAL A 70 5.56 -6.42 -12.73
N VAL A 71 4.48 -6.78 -13.45
CA VAL A 71 4.39 -8.02 -14.18
C VAL A 71 4.16 -7.72 -15.66
N VAL A 72 5.02 -8.26 -16.52
CA VAL A 72 4.91 -8.17 -17.98
C VAL A 72 4.76 -9.58 -18.52
N MET A 73 3.79 -9.79 -19.38
CA MET A 73 3.52 -11.09 -20.03
C MET A 73 3.45 -10.95 -21.53
N GLY A 74 3.87 -11.99 -22.25
CA GLY A 74 3.70 -12.10 -23.70
C GLY A 74 4.59 -11.19 -24.54
N ALA A 75 5.69 -10.65 -24.01
CA ALA A 75 6.58 -9.79 -24.77
C ALA A 75 7.27 -10.58 -25.91
N LYS A 76 7.61 -9.87 -27.01
CA LYS A 76 8.20 -10.47 -28.21
C LYS A 76 9.66 -10.90 -28.03
N SER A 77 10.38 -10.33 -27.05
CA SER A 77 11.79 -10.66 -26.79
C SER A 77 12.17 -10.40 -25.33
N ALA A 78 13.31 -10.93 -24.90
CA ALA A 78 13.87 -10.69 -23.58
C ALA A 78 14.21 -9.20 -23.35
N VAL A 79 14.67 -8.52 -24.38
CA VAL A 79 14.96 -7.06 -24.34
C VAL A 79 13.67 -6.28 -24.21
N LYS A 80 12.66 -6.55 -25.04
CA LYS A 80 11.40 -5.80 -25.02
C LYS A 80 10.65 -5.98 -23.69
N ARG A 81 10.63 -7.18 -23.10
CA ARG A 81 10.01 -7.38 -21.78
C ARG A 81 10.71 -6.56 -20.68
N ALA A 82 12.04 -6.45 -20.75
CA ALA A 82 12.81 -5.66 -19.78
C ALA A 82 12.56 -4.16 -19.96
N GLU A 83 12.53 -3.66 -21.18
CA GLU A 83 12.18 -2.26 -21.48
C GLU A 83 10.79 -1.91 -20.94
N VAL A 84 9.77 -2.71 -21.28
CA VAL A 84 8.39 -2.48 -20.85
C VAL A 84 8.30 -2.54 -19.32
N ALA A 85 8.92 -3.52 -18.68
CA ALA A 85 8.90 -3.64 -17.24
C ALA A 85 9.55 -2.44 -16.53
N HIS A 86 10.71 -1.97 -17.02
CA HIS A 86 11.39 -0.80 -16.47
C HIS A 86 10.57 0.50 -16.67
N LYS A 87 9.95 0.67 -17.84
CA LYS A 87 9.08 1.80 -18.12
C LYS A 87 7.86 1.82 -17.21
N LEU A 88 7.18 0.67 -17.04
CA LEU A 88 6.03 0.54 -16.12
C LEU A 88 6.43 0.82 -14.67
N LEU A 89 7.61 0.36 -14.26
CA LEU A 89 8.13 0.64 -12.92
C LEU A 89 8.31 2.14 -12.69
N ASN A 90 8.94 2.84 -13.63
CA ASN A 90 9.16 4.28 -13.55
C ASN A 90 7.84 5.07 -13.60
N LEU A 91 6.88 4.63 -14.42
CA LEU A 91 5.52 5.19 -14.40
C LEU A 91 4.87 5.02 -13.04
N GLY A 92 4.91 3.81 -12.46
CA GLY A 92 4.33 3.56 -11.15
C GLY A 92 4.88 4.48 -10.07
N TYR A 93 6.21 4.67 -10.02
CA TYR A 93 6.84 5.60 -9.08
C TYR A 93 6.56 7.08 -9.39
N GLY A 94 6.42 7.45 -10.64
CA GLY A 94 6.15 8.83 -11.07
C GLY A 94 4.70 9.26 -10.97
N TYR A 95 3.76 8.32 -11.02
CA TYR A 95 2.32 8.60 -11.04
C TYR A 95 1.61 8.39 -9.71
N THR A 96 2.30 7.83 -8.73
CA THR A 96 1.73 7.55 -7.41
C THR A 96 2.71 7.94 -6.32
N ARG A 97 2.18 8.23 -5.13
CA ARG A 97 2.98 8.49 -3.92
C ARG A 97 2.38 7.77 -2.73
N ASP A 98 3.18 7.56 -1.69
CA ASP A 98 2.68 7.09 -0.42
C ASP A 98 2.33 8.28 0.49
N GLU A 99 1.26 8.13 1.27
CA GLU A 99 0.80 9.12 2.24
C GLU A 99 0.40 8.43 3.55
N VAL A 100 0.61 9.14 4.68
CA VAL A 100 0.11 8.69 5.98
C VAL A 100 -1.38 9.02 6.06
N ALA A 101 -2.23 8.01 5.86
CA ALA A 101 -3.68 8.16 5.96
C ALA A 101 -4.15 8.26 7.41
N ILE A 102 -3.56 7.46 8.30
CA ILE A 102 -3.86 7.45 9.73
C ILE A 102 -2.54 7.54 10.48
N LYS A 103 -2.41 8.51 11.38
CA LYS A 103 -1.20 8.69 12.19
C LYS A 103 -1.14 7.67 13.33
N ASP A 104 0.06 7.42 13.84
CA ASP A 104 0.22 6.67 15.09
C ASP A 104 -0.56 7.34 16.23
N LYS A 105 -1.24 6.53 17.05
CA LYS A 105 -2.09 6.97 18.15
C LYS A 105 -3.21 7.97 17.78
N GLN A 106 -3.56 8.03 16.49
CA GLN A 106 -4.70 8.84 16.09
C GLN A 106 -5.99 8.27 16.67
N LEU A 107 -6.75 9.12 17.34
CA LEU A 107 -8.10 8.77 17.83
C LEU A 107 -9.02 8.52 16.63
N ILE A 108 -9.59 7.33 16.58
CA ILE A 108 -10.53 6.89 15.53
C ILE A 108 -11.97 7.04 15.99
N ALA A 109 -12.24 6.62 17.25
CA ALA A 109 -13.57 6.69 17.83
C ALA A 109 -13.51 6.66 19.36
N GLU A 110 -14.61 7.04 19.99
CA GLU A 110 -14.86 6.89 21.41
C GLU A 110 -16.11 6.02 21.61
N LEU A 111 -15.95 4.89 22.32
CA LEU A 111 -17.03 3.96 22.58
C LEU A 111 -17.49 4.06 24.03
N PRO A 112 -18.78 4.28 24.31
CA PRO A 112 -19.32 4.20 25.65
C PRO A 112 -19.09 2.82 26.25
N VAL A 113 -18.76 2.77 27.56
CA VAL A 113 -18.58 1.51 28.27
C VAL A 113 -19.64 1.37 29.34
N VAL A 114 -20.35 0.24 29.32
CA VAL A 114 -21.41 -0.11 30.29
C VAL A 114 -20.88 -1.10 31.32
N LYS A 115 -21.40 -1.01 32.54
CA LYS A 115 -21.05 -1.89 33.70
C LYS A 115 -19.59 -1.79 34.14
N SER A 116 -18.91 -0.69 33.83
CA SER A 116 -17.52 -0.42 34.22
C SER A 116 -17.41 0.96 34.89
N THR A 117 -16.33 1.18 35.63
CA THR A 117 -15.90 2.52 36.07
C THR A 117 -15.35 3.34 34.92
N LEU A 118 -14.75 2.68 33.93
CA LEU A 118 -14.36 3.32 32.66
C LEU A 118 -15.64 3.70 31.89
N LYS A 119 -15.81 4.98 31.60
CA LYS A 119 -17.01 5.47 30.90
C LYS A 119 -16.86 5.46 29.40
N ILE A 120 -15.66 5.67 28.89
CA ILE A 120 -15.33 5.80 27.48
C ILE A 120 -14.07 4.99 27.19
N PHE A 121 -14.14 4.15 26.20
CA PHE A 121 -12.98 3.46 25.61
C PHE A 121 -12.55 4.19 24.34
N LYS A 122 -11.29 4.59 24.28
CA LYS A 122 -10.72 5.27 23.11
C LYS A 122 -10.16 4.25 22.15
N VAL A 123 -10.69 4.25 20.94
CA VAL A 123 -10.19 3.45 19.82
C VAL A 123 -9.13 4.26 19.11
N GLU A 124 -7.87 3.84 19.24
CA GLU A 124 -6.73 4.53 18.65
C GLU A 124 -5.99 3.65 17.65
N ALA A 125 -5.41 4.24 16.63
CA ALA A 125 -4.52 3.53 15.72
C ALA A 125 -3.22 3.15 16.44
N LYS A 126 -2.84 1.86 16.40
CA LYS A 126 -1.64 1.34 17.09
C LYS A 126 -0.35 1.57 16.28
N LYS A 127 -0.47 1.96 15.04
CA LYS A 127 0.63 2.27 14.12
C LYS A 127 0.12 3.14 12.98
N PRO A 128 0.99 3.88 12.31
CA PRO A 128 0.59 4.65 11.14
C PRO A 128 0.10 3.72 10.04
N GLN A 129 -0.93 4.15 9.30
CA GLN A 129 -1.44 3.44 8.13
C GLN A 129 -1.08 4.24 6.89
N ILE A 130 -0.38 3.58 5.99
CA ILE A 130 0.11 4.18 4.76
C ILE A 130 -0.77 3.73 3.61
N VAL A 131 -1.12 4.66 2.74
CA VAL A 131 -1.83 4.40 1.49
C VAL A 131 -1.01 4.90 0.32
N THR A 132 -1.19 4.27 -0.83
CA THR A 132 -0.63 4.77 -2.09
C THR A 132 -1.73 5.53 -2.83
N THR A 133 -1.48 6.80 -3.10
CA THR A 133 -2.40 7.70 -3.83
C THR A 133 -1.91 7.94 -5.24
N SER A 134 -2.84 8.21 -6.17
CA SER A 134 -2.52 8.67 -7.52
C SER A 134 -2.20 10.16 -7.50
N LEU A 135 -1.21 10.57 -8.29
CA LEU A 135 -0.89 11.99 -8.51
C LEU A 135 -1.72 12.61 -9.64
N TYR A 136 -2.48 11.80 -10.36
CA TYR A 136 -3.22 12.22 -11.56
C TYR A 136 -4.65 11.71 -11.51
N ASN A 137 -5.59 12.54 -11.93
CA ASN A 137 -7.00 12.14 -12.08
C ASN A 137 -7.12 11.04 -13.13
N ASN A 138 -7.65 9.89 -12.67
CA ASN A 138 -8.11 8.79 -13.47
C ASN A 138 -7.16 8.47 -14.66
N PRO A 139 -5.99 7.86 -14.42
CA PRO A 139 -5.19 7.40 -15.54
C PRO A 139 -6.06 6.45 -16.36
N ALA A 140 -6.40 6.84 -17.59
CA ALA A 140 -7.06 5.94 -18.51
C ALA A 140 -6.27 4.62 -18.53
N PRO A 141 -6.93 3.45 -18.60
CA PRO A 141 -6.24 2.19 -18.65
C PRO A 141 -5.18 2.27 -19.75
N ILE A 142 -3.92 2.05 -19.38
CA ILE A 142 -2.80 2.13 -20.31
C ILE A 142 -2.93 0.93 -21.24
N ASP A 143 -3.36 1.15 -22.47
CA ASP A 143 -3.30 0.13 -23.50
C ASP A 143 -1.81 -0.11 -23.84
N LEU A 144 -1.30 -1.26 -23.40
CA LEU A 144 0.07 -1.66 -23.62
C LEU A 144 0.41 -1.86 -25.11
N MET A 145 -0.60 -2.03 -25.98
CA MET A 145 -0.41 -2.06 -27.43
C MET A 145 -0.04 -0.68 -28.01
N THR A 146 -0.49 0.39 -27.37
CA THR A 146 -0.16 1.79 -27.74
C THR A 146 0.99 2.36 -26.92
N PHE A 147 1.62 1.55 -26.06
CA PHE A 147 2.65 1.99 -25.12
C PHE A 147 3.86 2.68 -25.79
N ASP A 148 4.24 2.25 -26.99
CA ASP A 148 5.30 2.90 -27.76
C ASP A 148 4.87 4.31 -28.22
N ASN A 149 3.57 4.52 -28.45
CA ASN A 149 3.03 5.85 -28.82
C ASN A 149 2.80 6.74 -27.58
N LEU A 150 2.43 6.16 -26.43
CA LEU A 150 2.32 6.89 -25.16
C LEU A 150 3.69 7.44 -24.72
N ASN A 151 4.76 6.65 -24.85
CA ASN A 151 6.10 7.09 -24.49
C ASN A 151 6.60 8.27 -25.31
N SER A 152 6.30 8.30 -26.60
CA SER A 152 6.67 9.47 -27.42
C SER A 152 5.87 10.71 -27.00
N LYS A 153 4.60 10.56 -26.64
CA LYS A 153 3.77 11.67 -26.12
C LYS A 153 4.16 12.10 -24.71
N VAL A 154 4.35 11.17 -23.78
CA VAL A 154 4.72 11.50 -22.38
C VAL A 154 6.15 12.02 -22.30
N MET A 155 7.10 11.46 -23.03
CA MET A 155 8.48 11.97 -23.07
C MET A 155 8.60 13.28 -23.84
N GLN A 156 7.88 13.47 -24.95
CA GLN A 156 7.83 14.78 -25.63
C GLN A 156 7.19 15.86 -24.76
N THR A 157 6.18 15.49 -23.96
CA THR A 157 5.55 16.40 -23.01
C THR A 157 6.54 16.82 -21.91
N HIS A 158 7.35 15.91 -21.39
CA HIS A 158 8.40 16.27 -20.42
C HIS A 158 9.55 17.09 -21.04
N ALA A 159 9.95 16.81 -22.26
CA ALA A 159 11.03 17.53 -22.95
C ALA A 159 10.62 18.95 -23.38
N ASN A 160 9.35 19.18 -23.71
CA ASN A 160 8.87 20.46 -24.24
C ASN A 160 8.06 21.30 -23.24
N GLY A 161 7.94 20.86 -21.97
CA GLY A 161 7.21 21.63 -20.94
C GLY A 161 5.71 21.75 -21.17
N ILE A 162 5.12 21.01 -22.11
CA ILE A 162 3.69 21.06 -22.43
C ILE A 162 3.02 19.78 -21.95
N ILE A 163 2.59 19.76 -20.70
CA ILE A 163 1.62 18.77 -20.19
C ILE A 163 0.22 19.36 -20.44
N SER A 164 -0.31 19.23 -21.65
CA SER A 164 -1.60 19.82 -22.00
C SER A 164 -2.80 18.90 -21.81
N THR A 165 -2.66 17.67 -21.28
CA THR A 165 -3.79 16.74 -21.15
C THR A 165 -3.80 15.84 -19.91
N ILE A 166 -2.81 15.92 -19.03
CA ILE A 166 -2.87 15.25 -17.73
C ILE A 166 -2.87 16.39 -16.70
N GLU A 167 -4.05 16.87 -16.32
CA GLU A 167 -4.15 17.80 -15.21
C GLU A 167 -3.62 17.11 -13.97
N PRO A 168 -2.61 17.69 -13.27
CA PRO A 168 -2.26 17.22 -11.96
C PRO A 168 -3.52 17.26 -11.12
N LEU A 169 -3.78 16.21 -10.34
CA LEU A 169 -4.81 16.24 -9.32
C LEU A 169 -4.62 17.53 -8.53
N GLN A 170 -5.59 18.44 -8.62
CA GLN A 170 -5.83 19.37 -7.52
C GLN A 170 -5.91 18.44 -6.32
N THR A 171 -4.97 18.55 -5.39
CA THR A 171 -4.77 17.65 -4.24
C THR A 171 -6.12 17.18 -3.71
N THR A 172 -6.60 16.05 -4.21
CA THR A 172 -7.78 15.41 -3.63
C THR A 172 -7.28 14.82 -2.34
N GLU A 173 -7.52 15.57 -1.27
CA GLU A 173 -7.24 15.12 0.08
C GLU A 173 -7.86 13.74 0.26
N THR A 174 -7.12 12.86 0.88
CA THR A 174 -7.65 11.58 1.29
C THR A 174 -8.73 11.81 2.34
N LYS A 175 -9.91 11.24 2.13
CA LYS A 175 -11.02 11.28 3.08
C LYS A 175 -11.08 9.97 3.84
N LEU A 176 -11.30 10.07 5.14
CA LEU A 176 -11.52 8.91 6.00
C LEU A 176 -13.01 8.78 6.30
N ASN A 177 -13.54 7.58 6.13
CA ASN A 177 -14.85 7.19 6.61
C ASN A 177 -14.69 6.06 7.62
N VAL A 178 -15.19 6.26 8.85
CA VAL A 178 -15.10 5.30 9.95
C VAL A 178 -16.43 4.57 10.10
N GLU A 179 -16.39 3.27 10.01
CA GLU A 179 -17.51 2.36 10.27
C GLU A 179 -17.22 1.61 11.57
N LEU A 180 -18.04 1.85 12.59
CA LEU A 180 -17.91 1.16 13.88
C LEU A 180 -18.55 -0.21 13.81
N ASN A 181 -17.83 -1.23 14.30
CA ASN A 181 -18.39 -2.59 14.45
C ASN A 181 -19.23 -2.70 15.72
N GLU A 182 -18.92 -1.86 16.74
CA GLU A 182 -19.62 -1.79 18.00
C GLU A 182 -20.00 -0.34 18.32
N THR A 183 -21.17 -0.12 18.85
CA THR A 183 -21.63 1.21 19.29
C THR A 183 -21.39 1.45 20.79
N SER A 184 -21.16 0.40 21.56
CA SER A 184 -20.80 0.44 22.98
C SER A 184 -20.15 -0.86 23.41
N LEU A 185 -19.35 -0.81 24.47
CA LEU A 185 -18.72 -1.99 25.08
C LEU A 185 -19.37 -2.31 26.41
N THR A 186 -19.53 -3.59 26.72
CA THR A 186 -20.12 -4.05 27.99
C THR A 186 -19.10 -4.85 28.78
N ALA A 187 -18.71 -4.34 29.97
CA ALA A 187 -17.79 -5.03 30.86
C ALA A 187 -18.44 -6.28 31.54
N PRO A 188 -17.67 -7.31 31.86
CA PRO A 188 -16.23 -7.43 31.67
C PRO A 188 -15.84 -7.81 30.25
N LEU A 189 -14.69 -7.30 29.75
CA LEU A 189 -14.11 -7.67 28.46
C LEU A 189 -12.60 -7.93 28.64
N ALA A 190 -12.12 -9.01 28.03
CA ALA A 190 -10.71 -9.39 28.00
C ALA A 190 -10.42 -10.16 26.71
N GLN A 191 -10.44 -9.46 25.57
CA GLN A 191 -10.29 -10.09 24.26
C GLN A 191 -9.84 -9.10 23.17
N ILE A 192 -9.25 -9.63 22.12
CA ILE A 192 -8.99 -8.86 20.90
C ILE A 192 -10.32 -8.64 20.17
N MET A 193 -10.62 -7.38 19.90
CA MET A 193 -11.83 -6.97 19.19
C MET A 193 -11.51 -6.17 17.93
N HIS A 194 -12.28 -6.40 16.88
CA HIS A 194 -12.32 -5.58 15.68
C HIS A 194 -13.32 -4.44 15.94
N LEU A 195 -12.81 -3.27 16.27
CA LEU A 195 -13.63 -2.17 16.79
C LEU A 195 -14.17 -1.25 15.68
N ALA A 196 -13.39 -1.06 14.62
CA ALA A 196 -13.77 -0.20 13.52
C ALA A 196 -13.12 -0.61 12.20
N LYS A 197 -13.76 -0.22 11.08
CA LYS A 197 -13.15 -0.19 9.76
C LYS A 197 -12.96 1.25 9.34
N VAL A 198 -11.76 1.58 8.87
CA VAL A 198 -11.47 2.91 8.33
C VAL A 198 -11.27 2.79 6.82
N ASN A 199 -12.23 3.31 6.08
CA ASN A 199 -12.19 3.38 4.63
C ASN A 199 -11.49 4.67 4.20
N VAL A 200 -10.47 4.54 3.37
CA VAL A 200 -9.70 5.67 2.85
C VAL A 200 -10.08 5.88 1.39
N TYR A 201 -10.54 7.10 1.10
CA TYR A 201 -10.95 7.50 -0.24
C TYR A 201 -10.01 8.54 -0.82
N GLN A 202 -9.80 8.51 -2.13
CA GLN A 202 -9.23 9.60 -2.92
C GLN A 202 -10.33 10.10 -3.87
N GLY A 203 -10.85 11.29 -3.62
CA GLY A 203 -12.13 11.71 -4.22
C GLY A 203 -13.25 10.75 -3.82
N ASP A 204 -13.94 10.17 -4.80
CA ASP A 204 -15.01 9.19 -4.56
C ASP A 204 -14.53 7.74 -4.68
N GLN A 205 -13.25 7.52 -4.99
CA GLN A 205 -12.70 6.17 -5.13
C GLN A 205 -12.19 5.65 -3.80
N LEU A 206 -12.70 4.50 -3.34
CA LEU A 206 -12.13 3.75 -2.23
C LEU A 206 -10.77 3.19 -2.65
N ILE A 207 -9.70 3.60 -1.95
CA ILE A 207 -8.34 3.13 -2.24
C ILE A 207 -7.90 2.03 -1.27
N GLN A 208 -8.34 2.09 -0.01
CA GLN A 208 -7.98 1.08 0.98
C GLN A 208 -8.94 1.08 2.16
N THR A 209 -9.08 -0.09 2.80
CA THR A 209 -9.78 -0.26 4.08
C THR A 209 -8.81 -0.82 5.12
N PHE A 210 -8.78 -0.20 6.29
CA PHE A 210 -8.03 -0.67 7.45
C PHE A 210 -8.99 -1.19 8.52
N ASP A 211 -8.68 -2.35 9.07
CA ASP A 211 -9.39 -2.93 10.20
C ASP A 211 -8.66 -2.54 11.49
N ILE A 212 -9.35 -1.84 12.37
CA ILE A 212 -8.81 -1.35 13.64
C ILE A 212 -9.17 -2.35 14.74
N GLN A 213 -8.14 -3.00 15.24
CA GLN A 213 -8.23 -4.00 16.30
C GLN A 213 -7.55 -3.49 17.57
N ASP A 214 -8.09 -3.86 18.71
CA ASP A 214 -7.45 -3.64 20.00
C ASP A 214 -7.64 -4.85 20.92
N ASP A 215 -6.69 -5.05 21.83
CA ASP A 215 -6.85 -5.94 22.97
C ASP A 215 -7.59 -5.18 24.07
N VAL A 216 -8.91 -5.42 24.12
CA VAL A 216 -9.81 -4.70 25.02
C VAL A 216 -9.79 -5.37 26.38
N GLN A 217 -9.26 -4.66 27.38
CA GLN A 217 -9.20 -5.10 28.77
C GLN A 217 -10.04 -4.14 29.62
N ILE A 218 -11.26 -4.54 30.00
CA ILE A 218 -12.19 -3.70 30.77
C ILE A 218 -12.76 -4.52 31.93
N GLU A 219 -12.49 -4.08 33.14
CA GLU A 219 -13.03 -4.70 34.34
C GLU A 219 -14.46 -4.25 34.63
N GLN A 220 -15.23 -5.15 35.21
CA GLN A 220 -16.58 -4.85 35.63
C GLN A 220 -16.55 -4.02 36.94
N ALA A 221 -17.35 -2.94 36.99
CA ALA A 221 -17.55 -2.18 38.21
C ALA A 221 -18.19 -3.07 39.31
N SER A 222 -17.77 -2.87 40.55
CA SER A 222 -18.37 -3.52 41.69
C SER A 222 -19.87 -3.19 41.80
N TRP A 223 -20.62 -3.99 42.55
CA TRP A 223 -22.05 -3.75 42.70
C TRP A 223 -22.36 -2.41 43.38
N ILE A 224 -21.50 -1.96 44.30
CA ILE A 224 -21.61 -0.65 44.99
C ILE A 224 -21.44 0.48 43.97
N GLU A 225 -20.40 0.45 43.16
CA GLU A 225 -20.15 1.44 42.11
C GLU A 225 -21.29 1.53 41.09
N ARG A 226 -21.87 0.37 40.71
CA ARG A 226 -23.04 0.34 39.83
C ARG A 226 -24.26 1.00 40.47
N LEU A 227 -24.48 0.81 41.77
CA LEU A 227 -25.57 1.43 42.50
C LEU A 227 -25.38 2.96 42.59
N ILE A 228 -24.17 3.43 42.89
CA ILE A 228 -23.83 4.85 42.90
C ILE A 228 -24.06 5.50 41.54
N ASN A 229 -23.58 4.86 40.47
CA ASN A 229 -23.76 5.36 39.10
C ASN A 229 -25.25 5.42 38.70
N TRP A 230 -26.04 4.44 39.13
CA TRP A 230 -27.49 4.44 38.88
C TRP A 230 -28.18 5.60 39.66
N LEU A 231 -27.82 5.84 40.93
CA LEU A 231 -28.36 6.94 41.70
C LEU A 231 -28.01 8.31 41.08
N GLN A 232 -26.77 8.48 40.58
CA GLN A 232 -26.32 9.69 39.88
C GLN A 232 -27.02 9.93 38.56
N SER A 233 -27.52 8.87 37.87
CA SER A 233 -28.25 9.01 36.60
C SER A 233 -29.73 9.43 36.80
N LEU A 234 -30.21 9.51 38.05
CA LEU A 234 -31.57 9.93 38.38
C LEU A 234 -31.67 11.44 38.66
N PHE A 235 -30.53 12.13 38.77
CA PHE A 235 -30.41 13.57 38.99
C PHE A 235 -29.65 14.24 37.84
#